data_92102875f8a5a80749b88d0d1e123925
#
_entry.id   92102875f8a5a80749b88d0d1e123925
#
_cell.length_a   1.000
_cell.length_b   1.000
_cell.length_c   1.000
_cell.angle_alpha   90.00
_cell.angle_beta   90.00
_cell.angle_gamma   90.00
#
_symmetry.space_group_name_H-M   'P 1'
#
loop_
_entity.id
_entity.type
_entity.pdbx_description
1 polymer ?
#
loop_
_entity_poly.entity_id
_entity_poly.type
_entity_poly.pdbx_seq_one_letter_code
_entity_poly.pdbx_strand_id
1 'polypeptide(L)'
;MLTLEYPFHEDPILRIRLFAGLLALSLAVGCKAQTQTPSDLAANRSIEVLVRSQFNVPQDYTVTIGERKPSSFPGYETLPITLSRGGKSTPVEFLISTDGKTLARLEKFDLSKNPAMNIDTAGRPVRGNPNAKVTVINFDDLECPYCARMHQSLFPSTLEHYKDKVRFIYKDDPLVEIHPWAMHASVDANCLAAQSNDVYWTYVDYLHSHGQEITGENRDLTKSVAALDRIARQEATVAKLDAAKVDACIAKQDESQVRASAKEADALGIEGTPALFVDGERINGAVPEQQLWLVIDRALRAAGEDPPPAAPAQPAGSTGQDTKGQGK
;
A
#
# COMPACT_ATOMS: atom_id res chain seq x y z
N MET A 1 40.58 38.03 23.95
CA MET A 1 40.72 39.05 24.97
C MET A 1 39.38 39.11 25.67
N LEU A 2 39.15 38.57 26.79
CA LEU A 2 39.75 38.51 28.11
C LEU A 2 39.26 37.22 28.80
N THR A 3 40.19 36.51 29.32
CA THR A 3 40.13 35.46 30.33
C THR A 3 39.79 36.04 31.70
N LEU A 4 39.24 35.19 32.61
CA LEU A 4 39.45 35.21 34.05
C LEU A 4 38.50 34.15 34.66
N GLU A 5 38.94 32.96 34.98
CA GLU A 5 39.70 32.50 36.16
C GLU A 5 38.87 32.36 37.43
N TYR A 6 38.98 31.13 37.97
CA TYR A 6 38.54 30.57 39.23
C TYR A 6 39.02 31.40 40.46
N PRO A 7 38.49 31.15 41.69
CA PRO A 7 39.23 30.26 42.52
C PRO A 7 38.41 29.29 43.40
N PHE A 8 39.06 28.15 43.64
CA PHE A 8 38.88 27.21 44.75
C PHE A 8 39.00 27.90 46.13
N HIS A 9 38.22 27.42 47.07
CA HIS A 9 38.68 27.35 48.45
C HIS A 9 38.15 26.13 49.14
N GLU A 10 39.14 25.32 49.52
CA GLU A 10 39.02 24.17 50.43
C GLU A 10 39.07 24.65 51.89
N ASP A 11 38.60 23.74 52.75
CA ASP A 11 39.03 23.38 54.10
C ASP A 11 38.23 23.85 55.28
N PRO A 12 38.44 23.16 56.42
CA PRO A 12 38.37 21.74 56.73
C PRO A 12 37.60 21.41 58.03
N ILE A 13 37.35 20.13 58.26
CA ILE A 13 37.34 19.39 59.54
C ILE A 13 36.70 20.03 60.78
N LEU A 14 35.57 19.47 61.21
CA LEU A 14 35.38 19.25 62.65
C LEU A 14 34.68 17.90 62.92
N ARG A 15 35.44 17.03 63.51
CA ARG A 15 34.96 15.81 64.18
C ARG A 15 34.06 16.16 65.35
N ILE A 16 32.98 15.45 65.56
CA ILE A 16 32.57 14.97 66.90
C ILE A 16 31.64 13.73 66.73
N ARG A 17 32.01 12.76 67.46
CA ARG A 17 31.35 11.46 67.67
C ARG A 17 30.04 11.63 68.46
N LEU A 18 29.03 10.80 68.23
CA LEU A 18 28.57 9.82 69.19
C LEU A 18 27.18 9.26 68.91
N PHE A 19 27.07 7.96 69.07
CA PHE A 19 25.96 7.06 69.41
C PHE A 19 24.96 6.70 68.29
N ALA A 20 25.16 5.54 67.77
CA ALA A 20 24.48 4.27 68.09
C ALA A 20 22.96 4.37 68.13
N GLY A 21 22.33 3.90 67.07
CA GLY A 21 20.93 3.57 67.01
C GLY A 21 20.68 2.70 65.78
N LEU A 22 20.91 1.38 65.96
CA LEU A 22 20.47 0.35 65.01
C LEU A 22 18.98 0.51 64.76
N LEU A 23 18.59 0.78 63.51
CA LEU A 23 17.41 0.17 62.95
C LEU A 23 17.64 0.01 61.44
N ALA A 24 18.22 -1.13 61.10
CA ALA A 24 18.25 -1.63 59.72
C ALA A 24 16.81 -1.98 59.31
N LEU A 25 16.10 -1.01 58.75
CA LEU A 25 14.87 -1.28 58.03
C LEU A 25 15.26 -1.75 56.63
N SER A 26 15.51 -3.05 56.54
CA SER A 26 15.64 -3.77 55.26
C SER A 26 14.31 -3.64 54.51
N LEU A 27 14.23 -2.62 53.62
CA LEU A 27 13.27 -2.60 52.54
C LEU A 27 13.61 -3.76 51.60
N ALA A 28 13.15 -4.96 51.97
CA ALA A 28 13.00 -6.05 51.03
C ALA A 28 11.94 -5.61 50.02
N VAL A 29 12.37 -4.99 48.91
CA VAL A 29 11.59 -4.98 47.71
C VAL A 29 11.47 -6.43 47.25
N GLY A 30 10.48 -7.11 47.80
CA GLY A 30 10.12 -8.44 47.41
C GLY A 30 9.64 -8.38 45.96
N CYS A 31 10.54 -8.73 45.03
CA CYS A 31 10.08 -9.28 43.75
C CYS A 31 9.23 -10.51 44.10
N LYS A 32 7.91 -10.33 44.14
CA LYS A 32 6.99 -11.46 44.12
C LYS A 32 7.18 -12.13 42.77
N ALA A 33 8.11 -13.06 42.71
CA ALA A 33 8.08 -14.10 41.69
C ALA A 33 6.76 -14.85 41.91
N GLN A 34 5.73 -14.56 41.14
CA GLN A 34 4.50 -15.32 41.12
C GLN A 34 4.88 -16.73 40.67
N THR A 35 4.86 -17.69 41.60
CA THR A 35 4.99 -19.11 41.27
C THR A 35 3.76 -19.50 40.44
N GLN A 36 3.95 -19.67 39.14
CA GLN A 36 2.92 -20.18 38.26
C GLN A 36 2.49 -21.57 38.72
N THR A 37 1.19 -21.78 38.81
CA THR A 37 0.66 -23.10 39.16
C THR A 37 0.80 -24.05 37.96
N PRO A 38 0.78 -25.39 38.16
CA PRO A 38 0.79 -26.34 37.06
C PRO A 38 -0.36 -26.12 36.05
N SER A 39 -1.52 -25.64 36.51
CA SER A 39 -2.64 -25.28 35.65
C SER A 39 -2.35 -24.06 34.77
N ASP A 40 -1.65 -23.06 35.30
CA ASP A 40 -1.26 -21.87 34.54
C ASP A 40 -0.24 -22.21 33.45
N LEU A 41 0.71 -23.09 33.77
CA LEU A 41 1.71 -23.57 32.80
C LEU A 41 1.05 -24.32 31.64
N ALA A 42 0.08 -25.20 31.94
CA ALA A 42 -0.66 -25.93 30.91
C ALA A 42 -1.51 -25.00 30.03
N ALA A 43 -2.18 -24.02 30.65
CA ALA A 43 -2.95 -23.00 29.91
C ALA A 43 -2.06 -22.13 29.02
N ASN A 44 -0.93 -21.66 29.55
CA ASN A 44 0.04 -20.88 28.82
C ASN A 44 0.64 -21.69 27.65
N ARG A 45 0.91 -22.97 27.83
CA ARG A 45 1.36 -23.83 26.74
C ARG A 45 0.32 -23.97 25.62
N SER A 46 -0.96 -24.12 25.99
CA SER A 46 -2.04 -24.19 24.99
C SER A 46 -2.15 -22.89 24.19
N ILE A 47 -2.03 -21.74 24.85
CA ILE A 47 -2.02 -20.43 24.19
C ILE A 47 -0.80 -20.30 23.27
N GLU A 48 0.40 -20.68 23.74
CA GLU A 48 1.62 -20.66 22.92
C GLU A 48 1.46 -21.49 21.64
N VAL A 49 0.98 -22.73 21.77
CA VAL A 49 0.76 -23.64 20.64
C VAL A 49 -0.22 -23.02 19.64
N LEU A 50 -1.33 -22.46 20.14
CA LEU A 50 -2.32 -21.80 19.30
C LEU A 50 -1.71 -20.60 18.55
N VAL A 51 -0.99 -19.73 19.27
CA VAL A 51 -0.36 -18.54 18.69
C VAL A 51 0.66 -18.93 17.61
N ARG A 52 1.52 -19.91 17.89
CA ARG A 52 2.49 -20.41 16.90
C ARG A 52 1.82 -20.94 15.64
N SER A 53 0.75 -21.73 15.82
CA SER A 53 0.03 -22.35 14.70
C SER A 53 -0.75 -21.35 13.87
N GLN A 54 -1.51 -20.46 14.52
CA GLN A 54 -2.40 -19.51 13.81
C GLN A 54 -1.65 -18.35 13.14
N PHE A 55 -0.53 -17.93 13.72
CA PHE A 55 0.25 -16.78 13.22
C PHE A 55 1.57 -17.19 12.56
N ASN A 56 1.76 -18.48 12.26
CA ASN A 56 2.97 -19.03 11.63
C ASN A 56 4.27 -18.54 12.28
N VAL A 57 4.30 -18.47 13.64
CA VAL A 57 5.46 -17.97 14.38
C VAL A 57 6.64 -18.95 14.21
N PRO A 58 7.77 -18.53 13.63
CA PRO A 58 8.92 -19.39 13.41
C PRO A 58 9.47 -19.99 14.72
N GLN A 59 10.10 -21.17 14.62
CA GLN A 59 10.56 -21.92 15.79
C GLN A 59 11.66 -21.21 16.60
N ASP A 60 12.43 -20.35 15.96
CA ASP A 60 13.50 -19.56 16.55
C ASP A 60 13.02 -18.30 17.32
N TYR A 61 11.70 -18.08 17.37
CA TYR A 61 11.11 -17.07 18.26
C TYR A 61 10.78 -17.66 19.63
N THR A 62 11.05 -16.89 20.68
CA THR A 62 10.52 -17.15 22.02
C THR A 62 9.16 -16.47 22.14
N VAL A 63 8.16 -17.21 22.61
CA VAL A 63 6.82 -16.69 22.91
C VAL A 63 6.67 -16.59 24.41
N THR A 64 6.52 -15.37 24.91
CA THR A 64 6.32 -15.11 26.35
C THR A 64 4.90 -14.63 26.59
N ILE A 65 4.16 -15.34 27.43
CA ILE A 65 2.78 -14.98 27.80
C ILE A 65 2.86 -14.16 29.09
N GLY A 66 2.33 -12.94 29.02
CA GLY A 66 2.31 -12.02 30.15
C GLY A 66 1.13 -12.23 31.08
N GLU A 67 1.02 -11.37 32.09
CA GLU A 67 -0.07 -11.39 33.03
C GLU A 67 -1.37 -10.84 32.43
N ARG A 68 -2.50 -11.44 32.80
CA ARG A 68 -3.82 -10.95 32.44
C ARG A 68 -4.10 -9.63 33.16
N LYS A 69 -4.69 -8.69 32.44
CA LYS A 69 -5.04 -7.35 32.94
C LYS A 69 -6.51 -7.06 32.64
N PRO A 70 -7.17 -6.20 33.44
CA PRO A 70 -8.51 -5.76 33.12
C PRO A 70 -8.61 -5.19 31.71
N SER A 71 -9.68 -5.52 30.99
CA SER A 71 -9.97 -5.03 29.66
C SER A 71 -11.21 -4.12 29.67
N SER A 72 -11.28 -3.21 28.71
CA SER A 72 -12.50 -2.42 28.45
C SER A 72 -13.63 -3.24 27.79
N PHE A 73 -13.34 -4.49 27.39
CA PHE A 73 -14.31 -5.36 26.76
C PHE A 73 -14.96 -6.29 27.79
N PRO A 74 -16.27 -6.23 28.00
CA PRO A 74 -16.97 -7.09 28.95
C PRO A 74 -16.73 -8.57 28.66
N GLY A 75 -16.41 -9.34 29.70
CA GLY A 75 -16.16 -10.78 29.58
C GLY A 75 -14.75 -11.16 29.09
N TYR A 76 -13.87 -10.18 28.90
CA TYR A 76 -12.49 -10.39 28.48
C TYR A 76 -11.48 -9.66 29.36
N GLU A 77 -10.29 -10.20 29.42
CA GLU A 77 -9.08 -9.61 30.01
C GLU A 77 -8.05 -9.40 28.89
N THR A 78 -7.20 -8.39 29.03
CA THR A 78 -6.05 -8.17 28.14
C THR A 78 -4.94 -9.14 28.49
N LEU A 79 -4.39 -9.83 27.50
CA LEU A 79 -3.26 -10.74 27.61
C LEU A 79 -2.12 -10.29 26.69
N PRO A 80 -1.06 -9.68 27.22
CA PRO A 80 0.10 -9.35 26.41
C PRO A 80 0.91 -10.62 26.10
N ILE A 81 1.22 -10.83 24.81
CA ILE A 81 2.09 -11.91 24.36
C ILE A 81 3.28 -11.27 23.66
N THR A 82 4.50 -11.61 24.08
CA THR A 82 5.71 -11.05 23.51
C THR A 82 6.42 -12.09 22.65
N LEU A 83 6.70 -11.71 21.40
CA LEU A 83 7.51 -12.51 20.47
C LEU A 83 8.93 -11.94 20.46
N SER A 84 9.93 -12.76 20.80
CA SER A 84 11.33 -12.33 20.90
C SER A 84 12.25 -13.16 20.02
N ARG A 85 13.18 -12.49 19.32
CA ARG A 85 14.22 -13.13 18.51
C ARG A 85 15.44 -12.20 18.40
N GLY A 86 16.64 -12.72 18.59
CA GLY A 86 17.89 -11.99 18.39
C GLY A 86 17.97 -10.66 19.15
N GLY A 87 17.46 -10.63 20.40
CA GLY A 87 17.45 -9.43 21.24
C GLY A 87 16.35 -8.41 20.89
N LYS A 88 15.56 -8.65 19.85
CA LYS A 88 14.37 -7.84 19.53
C LYS A 88 13.13 -8.49 20.11
N SER A 89 12.22 -7.67 20.65
CA SER A 89 10.95 -8.11 21.26
C SER A 89 9.80 -7.30 20.70
N THR A 90 8.76 -7.99 20.25
CA THR A 90 7.53 -7.37 19.74
C THR A 90 6.37 -7.80 20.62
N PRO A 91 5.80 -6.89 21.44
CA PRO A 91 4.60 -7.17 22.20
C PRO A 91 3.38 -7.15 21.28
N VAL A 92 2.49 -8.12 21.45
CA VAL A 92 1.20 -8.22 20.77
C VAL A 92 0.12 -8.36 21.84
N GLU A 93 -0.88 -7.51 21.79
CA GLU A 93 -2.00 -7.55 22.72
C GLU A 93 -3.09 -8.49 22.21
N PHE A 94 -3.47 -9.44 23.08
CA PHE A 94 -4.62 -10.32 22.88
C PHE A 94 -5.67 -10.06 23.95
N LEU A 95 -6.88 -10.51 23.71
CA LEU A 95 -7.95 -10.59 24.67
C LEU A 95 -8.19 -12.06 24.97
N ILE A 96 -8.29 -12.40 26.24
CA ILE A 96 -8.66 -13.74 26.69
C ILE A 96 -9.98 -13.67 27.43
N SER A 97 -10.93 -14.56 27.14
CA SER A 97 -12.17 -14.62 27.89
C SER A 97 -11.94 -14.94 29.36
N THR A 98 -12.78 -14.43 30.25
CA THR A 98 -12.63 -14.63 31.71
C THR A 98 -12.72 -16.10 32.10
N ASP A 99 -13.36 -16.96 31.30
CA ASP A 99 -13.36 -18.42 31.47
C ASP A 99 -12.12 -19.12 30.87
N GLY A 100 -11.21 -18.35 30.25
CA GLY A 100 -9.96 -18.83 29.68
C GLY A 100 -10.08 -19.67 28.41
N LYS A 101 -11.26 -19.77 27.78
CA LYS A 101 -11.50 -20.66 26.64
C LYS A 101 -11.37 -20.01 25.28
N THR A 102 -11.42 -18.69 25.20
CA THR A 102 -11.37 -17.95 23.94
C THR A 102 -10.21 -16.97 23.95
N LEU A 103 -9.35 -17.04 22.94
CA LEU A 103 -8.33 -16.05 22.65
C LEU A 103 -8.76 -15.24 21.43
N ALA A 104 -8.80 -13.91 21.54
CA ALA A 104 -9.13 -13.00 20.46
C ALA A 104 -8.00 -12.00 20.25
N ARG A 105 -7.80 -11.57 19.02
CA ARG A 105 -6.94 -10.44 18.66
C ARG A 105 -7.83 -9.29 18.17
N LEU A 106 -7.61 -8.12 18.74
CA LEU A 106 -8.32 -6.91 18.32
C LEU A 106 -7.44 -6.11 17.38
N GLU A 107 -7.93 -5.85 16.20
CA GLU A 107 -7.37 -4.90 15.26
C GLU A 107 -8.22 -3.63 15.27
N LYS A 108 -7.56 -2.48 15.47
CA LYS A 108 -8.23 -1.17 15.54
C LYS A 108 -7.89 -0.39 14.29
N PHE A 109 -8.91 0.07 13.59
CA PHE A 109 -8.79 0.94 12.43
C PHE A 109 -9.25 2.35 12.83
N ASP A 110 -8.41 3.34 12.59
CA ASP A 110 -8.79 4.75 12.75
C ASP A 110 -9.53 5.21 11.49
N LEU A 111 -10.84 5.28 11.57
CA LEU A 111 -11.69 5.68 10.45
C LEU A 111 -11.45 7.12 9.99
N SER A 112 -10.86 7.98 10.85
CA SER A 112 -10.51 9.34 10.49
C SER A 112 -9.23 9.44 9.64
N LYS A 113 -8.45 8.36 9.56
CA LYS A 113 -7.13 8.30 8.90
C LYS A 113 -7.08 7.19 7.87
N ASN A 114 -8.06 7.15 6.98
CA ASN A 114 -7.98 6.24 5.85
C ASN A 114 -7.06 6.85 4.77
N PRO A 115 -5.82 6.35 4.60
CA PRO A 115 -4.87 6.92 3.62
C PRO A 115 -5.39 6.81 2.19
N ALA A 116 -6.20 5.79 1.88
CA ALA A 116 -6.80 5.61 0.57
C ALA A 116 -7.79 6.71 0.16
N MET A 117 -8.30 7.47 1.13
CA MET A 117 -9.15 8.64 0.88
C MET A 117 -8.36 9.92 0.57
N ASN A 118 -7.04 9.91 0.76
CA ASN A 118 -6.18 11.09 0.67
C ASN A 118 -5.01 10.89 -0.32
N ILE A 119 -5.20 10.08 -1.34
CA ILE A 119 -4.19 9.88 -2.39
C ILE A 119 -3.97 11.20 -3.12
N ASP A 120 -2.71 11.64 -3.21
CA ASP A 120 -2.38 12.89 -3.90
C ASP A 120 -2.54 12.75 -5.42
N THR A 121 -3.45 13.52 -5.98
CA THR A 121 -3.74 13.58 -7.41
C THR A 121 -3.42 14.94 -8.03
N ALA A 122 -2.81 15.85 -7.26
CA ALA A 122 -2.49 17.19 -7.73
C ALA A 122 -1.57 17.14 -8.96
N GLY A 123 -1.95 17.90 -10.00
CA GLY A 123 -1.17 17.99 -11.24
C GLY A 123 -1.15 16.73 -12.11
N ARG A 124 -1.89 15.67 -11.74
CA ARG A 124 -1.99 14.47 -12.59
C ARG A 124 -2.98 14.68 -13.73
N PRO A 125 -2.70 14.11 -14.91
CA PRO A 125 -3.64 14.10 -16.03
C PRO A 125 -4.96 13.43 -15.66
N VAL A 126 -6.05 14.00 -16.17
CA VAL A 126 -7.41 13.50 -15.91
C VAL A 126 -8.03 13.08 -17.24
N ARG A 127 -8.65 11.88 -17.25
CA ARG A 127 -9.56 11.45 -18.32
C ARG A 127 -10.98 11.36 -17.78
N GLY A 128 -11.96 11.73 -18.56
CA GLY A 128 -13.35 11.89 -18.14
C GLY A 128 -13.64 13.31 -17.64
N ASN A 129 -14.64 13.49 -16.79
CA ASN A 129 -15.03 14.81 -16.29
C ASN A 129 -14.13 15.25 -15.12
N PRO A 130 -13.28 16.27 -15.25
CA PRO A 130 -12.40 16.72 -14.17
C PRO A 130 -13.16 17.19 -12.92
N ASN A 131 -14.45 17.53 -13.07
CA ASN A 131 -15.31 17.99 -11.96
C ASN A 131 -16.21 16.87 -11.42
N ALA A 132 -16.04 15.61 -11.88
CA ALA A 132 -16.82 14.49 -11.38
C ALA A 132 -16.58 14.27 -9.90
N LYS A 133 -17.64 13.88 -9.17
CA LYS A 133 -17.55 13.60 -7.74
C LYS A 133 -16.82 12.29 -7.46
N VAL A 134 -16.97 11.30 -8.34
CA VAL A 134 -16.33 10.00 -8.20
C VAL A 134 -15.00 9.96 -8.94
N THR A 135 -13.96 9.55 -8.24
CA THR A 135 -12.60 9.44 -8.77
C THR A 135 -12.16 8.00 -8.80
N VAL A 136 -11.68 7.55 -9.95
CA VAL A 136 -10.97 6.27 -10.10
C VAL A 136 -9.48 6.57 -10.25
N ILE A 137 -8.70 6.18 -9.26
CA ILE A 137 -7.24 6.31 -9.28
C ILE A 137 -6.66 4.94 -9.58
N ASN A 138 -5.79 4.82 -10.57
CA ASN A 138 -5.09 3.59 -10.91
C ASN A 138 -3.58 3.76 -10.69
N PHE A 139 -2.99 3.01 -9.78
CA PHE A 139 -1.55 2.84 -9.71
C PHE A 139 -1.14 1.86 -10.80
N ASP A 140 -0.40 2.40 -11.74
CA ASP A 140 -0.17 1.80 -13.05
C ASP A 140 1.32 1.62 -13.36
N ASP A 141 1.61 0.55 -14.09
CA ASP A 141 2.91 0.26 -14.66
C ASP A 141 2.75 0.08 -16.17
N LEU A 142 3.37 0.97 -16.93
CA LEU A 142 3.19 1.04 -18.39
C LEU A 142 3.77 -0.18 -19.15
N GLU A 143 4.59 -1.01 -18.50
CA GLU A 143 5.11 -2.27 -19.05
C GLU A 143 4.28 -3.49 -18.61
N CYS A 144 3.47 -3.34 -17.56
CA CYS A 144 2.74 -4.45 -16.97
C CYS A 144 1.59 -4.94 -17.85
N PRO A 145 1.56 -6.24 -18.24
CA PRO A 145 0.49 -6.77 -19.09
C PRO A 145 -0.88 -6.81 -18.37
N TYR A 146 -0.88 -6.84 -17.04
CA TYR A 146 -2.12 -6.76 -16.25
C TYR A 146 -2.67 -5.33 -16.24
N CYS A 147 -1.78 -4.32 -16.22
CA CYS A 147 -2.16 -2.91 -16.37
C CYS A 147 -2.75 -2.64 -17.75
N ALA A 148 -2.12 -3.17 -18.81
CA ALA A 148 -2.67 -3.08 -20.17
C ALA A 148 -4.08 -3.67 -20.26
N ARG A 149 -4.32 -4.82 -19.61
CA ARG A 149 -5.64 -5.44 -19.54
C ARG A 149 -6.65 -4.60 -18.76
N MET A 150 -6.23 -4.01 -17.63
CA MET A 150 -7.07 -3.12 -16.86
C MET A 150 -7.41 -1.86 -17.65
N HIS A 151 -6.44 -1.30 -18.36
CA HIS A 151 -6.63 -0.15 -19.25
C HIS A 151 -7.73 -0.41 -20.30
N GLN A 152 -7.74 -1.62 -20.89
CA GLN A 152 -8.80 -2.04 -21.83
C GLN A 152 -10.18 -2.15 -21.16
N SER A 153 -10.24 -2.50 -19.88
CA SER A 153 -11.52 -2.50 -19.12
C SER A 153 -11.98 -1.09 -18.76
N LEU A 154 -11.04 -0.13 -18.63
CA LEU A 154 -11.36 1.26 -18.35
C LEU A 154 -11.75 2.03 -19.61
N PHE A 155 -11.09 1.76 -20.75
CA PHE A 155 -11.21 2.58 -21.95
C PHE A 155 -11.38 1.73 -23.23
N PRO A 156 -12.33 2.06 -24.10
CA PRO A 156 -13.28 3.18 -23.95
C PRO A 156 -14.52 2.85 -23.14
N SER A 157 -14.83 1.57 -22.90
CA SER A 157 -16.13 1.07 -22.44
C SER A 157 -16.60 1.69 -21.11
N THR A 158 -15.79 1.61 -20.05
CA THR A 158 -16.17 2.18 -18.74
C THR A 158 -16.29 3.70 -18.82
N LEU A 159 -15.36 4.37 -19.52
CA LEU A 159 -15.45 5.83 -19.73
C LEU A 159 -16.74 6.22 -20.44
N GLU A 160 -17.13 5.52 -21.50
CA GLU A 160 -18.35 5.79 -22.28
C GLU A 160 -19.61 5.51 -21.46
N HIS A 161 -19.59 4.45 -20.63
CA HIS A 161 -20.72 4.09 -19.76
C HIS A 161 -21.00 5.17 -18.73
N TYR A 162 -19.97 5.65 -18.03
CA TYR A 162 -20.11 6.64 -16.96
C TYR A 162 -20.04 8.10 -17.44
N LYS A 163 -19.52 8.35 -18.65
CA LYS A 163 -19.42 9.68 -19.28
C LYS A 163 -18.84 10.73 -18.32
N ASP A 164 -19.67 11.70 -17.97
CA ASP A 164 -19.30 12.86 -17.14
C ASP A 164 -19.39 12.61 -15.62
N LYS A 165 -19.78 11.42 -15.21
CA LYS A 165 -19.97 11.08 -13.78
C LYS A 165 -18.70 10.66 -13.06
N VAL A 166 -17.65 10.30 -13.80
CA VAL A 166 -16.40 9.75 -13.26
C VAL A 166 -15.19 10.45 -13.88
N ARG A 167 -14.15 10.62 -13.11
CA ARG A 167 -12.82 10.99 -13.56
C ARG A 167 -11.81 9.88 -13.26
N PHE A 168 -10.89 9.68 -14.20
CA PHE A 168 -9.84 8.67 -14.11
C PHE A 168 -8.49 9.36 -14.02
N ILE A 169 -7.66 8.90 -13.09
CA ILE A 169 -6.32 9.43 -12.84
C ILE A 169 -5.35 8.25 -12.72
N TYR A 170 -4.23 8.33 -13.42
CA TYR A 170 -3.16 7.34 -13.26
C TYR A 170 -2.05 7.90 -12.38
N LYS A 171 -1.57 7.02 -11.49
CA LYS A 171 -0.40 7.20 -10.63
C LYS A 171 0.68 6.22 -11.08
N ASP A 172 1.91 6.68 -11.11
CA ASP A 172 3.04 5.85 -11.55
C ASP A 172 3.46 4.89 -10.43
N ASP A 173 3.55 3.59 -10.75
CA ASP A 173 4.05 2.55 -9.85
C ASP A 173 4.81 1.48 -10.64
N PRO A 174 5.96 1.85 -11.28
CA PRO A 174 6.74 0.94 -12.10
C PRO A 174 7.43 -0.12 -11.24
N LEU A 175 7.18 -1.40 -11.55
CA LEU A 175 7.79 -2.56 -10.90
C LEU A 175 9.17 -2.85 -11.51
N VAL A 176 10.13 -1.97 -11.27
CA VAL A 176 11.44 -1.93 -11.95
C VAL A 176 12.26 -3.22 -11.87
N GLU A 177 11.98 -4.08 -10.86
CA GLU A 177 12.66 -5.38 -10.69
C GLU A 177 12.28 -6.38 -11.80
N ILE A 178 11.10 -6.24 -12.39
CA ILE A 178 10.54 -7.16 -13.39
C ILE A 178 10.15 -6.47 -14.70
N HIS A 179 10.01 -5.16 -14.70
CA HIS A 179 9.61 -4.32 -15.81
C HIS A 179 10.68 -3.27 -16.11
N PRO A 180 11.71 -3.62 -16.89
CA PRO A 180 12.94 -2.82 -17.00
C PRO A 180 12.78 -1.47 -17.69
N TRP A 181 11.76 -1.27 -18.56
CA TRP A 181 11.53 0.01 -19.21
C TRP A 181 10.39 0.84 -18.59
N ALA A 182 9.68 0.30 -17.59
CA ALA A 182 8.52 0.96 -17.00
C ALA A 182 8.85 2.33 -16.37
N MET A 183 9.98 2.46 -15.69
CA MET A 183 10.44 3.73 -15.12
C MET A 183 10.63 4.80 -16.20
N HIS A 184 11.36 4.44 -17.26
CA HIS A 184 11.63 5.35 -18.37
C HIS A 184 10.32 5.80 -19.06
N ALA A 185 9.41 4.87 -19.33
CA ALA A 185 8.11 5.17 -19.90
C ALA A 185 7.28 6.12 -19.02
N SER A 186 7.29 5.92 -17.70
CA SER A 186 6.58 6.80 -16.77
C SER A 186 7.16 8.22 -16.77
N VAL A 187 8.48 8.36 -16.86
CA VAL A 187 9.11 9.70 -16.98
C VAL A 187 8.72 10.37 -18.29
N ASP A 188 8.78 9.65 -19.41
CA ASP A 188 8.38 10.20 -20.72
C ASP A 188 6.91 10.63 -20.72
N ALA A 189 6.01 9.81 -20.15
CA ALA A 189 4.62 10.15 -19.98
C ALA A 189 4.43 11.45 -19.18
N ASN A 190 5.16 11.60 -18.08
CA ASN A 190 5.13 12.80 -17.25
C ASN A 190 5.71 14.04 -17.97
N CYS A 191 6.71 13.85 -18.84
CA CYS A 191 7.22 14.93 -19.71
C CYS A 191 6.14 15.47 -20.67
N LEU A 192 5.31 14.58 -21.23
CA LEU A 192 4.19 14.95 -22.08
C LEU A 192 3.06 15.59 -21.25
N ALA A 193 2.76 15.03 -20.07
CA ALA A 193 1.76 15.56 -19.15
C ALA A 193 2.02 17.02 -18.75
N ALA A 194 3.29 17.39 -18.61
CA ALA A 194 3.69 18.76 -18.28
C ALA A 194 3.23 19.82 -19.29
N GLN A 195 2.88 19.40 -20.50
CA GLN A 195 2.42 20.31 -21.55
C GLN A 195 0.98 20.02 -22.03
N SER A 196 0.52 18.76 -21.98
CA SER A 196 -0.79 18.39 -22.47
C SER A 196 -1.34 17.14 -21.78
N ASN A 197 -2.53 17.30 -21.19
CA ASN A 197 -3.32 16.19 -20.66
C ASN A 197 -3.61 15.15 -21.75
N ASP A 198 -4.03 15.58 -22.91
CA ASP A 198 -4.47 14.67 -23.97
C ASP A 198 -3.31 13.87 -24.56
N VAL A 199 -2.14 14.48 -24.72
CA VAL A 199 -0.95 13.80 -25.25
C VAL A 199 -0.42 12.77 -24.27
N TYR A 200 -0.49 13.05 -22.95
CA TYR A 200 -0.21 12.04 -21.94
C TYR A 200 -1.08 10.80 -22.16
N TRP A 201 -2.39 10.97 -22.30
CA TRP A 201 -3.29 9.84 -22.47
C TRP A 201 -3.10 9.12 -23.81
N THR A 202 -2.82 9.85 -24.89
CA THR A 202 -2.48 9.23 -26.19
C THR A 202 -1.24 8.34 -26.08
N TYR A 203 -0.21 8.80 -25.37
CA TYR A 203 1.01 8.04 -25.14
C TYR A 203 0.73 6.80 -24.28
N VAL A 204 0.00 6.93 -23.18
CA VAL A 204 -0.40 5.83 -22.30
C VAL A 204 -1.21 4.77 -23.06
N ASP A 205 -2.20 5.20 -23.86
CA ASP A 205 -3.02 4.31 -24.68
C ASP A 205 -2.15 3.52 -25.67
N TYR A 206 -1.17 4.18 -26.29
CA TYR A 206 -0.25 3.54 -27.20
C TYR A 206 0.59 2.48 -26.50
N LEU A 207 1.19 2.79 -25.35
CA LEU A 207 2.06 1.86 -24.63
C LEU A 207 1.29 0.62 -24.16
N HIS A 208 0.10 0.80 -23.60
CA HIS A 208 -0.74 -0.35 -23.18
C HIS A 208 -1.22 -1.22 -24.34
N SER A 209 -1.32 -0.64 -25.54
CA SER A 209 -1.72 -1.38 -26.74
C SER A 209 -0.54 -2.09 -27.43
N HIS A 210 0.69 -1.58 -27.28
CA HIS A 210 1.87 -2.03 -28.02
C HIS A 210 3.03 -2.51 -27.14
N GLY A 211 2.79 -2.78 -25.85
CA GLY A 211 3.85 -3.13 -24.90
C GLY A 211 4.72 -4.31 -25.32
N GLN A 212 4.13 -5.33 -25.95
CA GLN A 212 4.89 -6.47 -26.50
C GLN A 212 5.82 -6.08 -27.64
N GLU A 213 5.39 -5.19 -28.52
CA GLU A 213 6.18 -4.67 -29.63
C GLU A 213 7.36 -3.83 -29.12
N ILE A 214 7.11 -2.99 -28.11
CA ILE A 214 8.12 -2.15 -27.46
C ILE A 214 9.18 -3.04 -26.78
N THR A 215 8.77 -4.08 -26.04
CA THR A 215 9.66 -5.03 -25.40
C THR A 215 10.47 -5.83 -26.44
N GLY A 216 9.85 -6.18 -27.56
CA GLY A 216 10.45 -6.95 -28.63
C GLY A 216 10.83 -8.38 -28.23
N GLU A 217 11.12 -9.23 -29.23
CA GLU A 217 11.43 -10.65 -29.00
C GLU A 217 12.69 -10.86 -28.15
N ASN A 218 13.71 -10.02 -28.33
CA ASN A 218 15.00 -10.14 -27.66
C ASN A 218 15.06 -9.40 -26.31
N ARG A 219 14.01 -8.70 -25.90
CA ARG A 219 13.96 -7.88 -24.68
C ARG A 219 15.16 -6.93 -24.54
N ASP A 220 15.55 -6.30 -25.63
CA ASP A 220 16.65 -5.36 -25.69
C ASP A 220 16.23 -4.01 -25.11
N LEU A 221 16.61 -3.74 -23.87
CA LEU A 221 16.25 -2.53 -23.16
C LEU A 221 16.65 -1.26 -23.91
N THR A 222 17.81 -1.25 -24.55
CA THR A 222 18.28 -0.09 -25.32
C THR A 222 17.33 0.23 -26.47
N LYS A 223 16.82 -0.79 -27.16
CA LYS A 223 15.85 -0.62 -28.23
C LYS A 223 14.48 -0.19 -27.70
N SER A 224 14.05 -0.77 -26.57
CA SER A 224 12.80 -0.39 -25.93
C SER A 224 12.82 1.10 -25.52
N VAL A 225 13.88 1.55 -24.86
CA VAL A 225 14.06 2.97 -24.47
C VAL A 225 14.08 3.87 -25.68
N ALA A 226 14.84 3.52 -26.73
CA ALA A 226 14.86 4.33 -27.97
C ALA A 226 13.48 4.38 -28.65
N ALA A 227 12.69 3.32 -28.57
CA ALA A 227 11.32 3.30 -29.08
C ALA A 227 10.40 4.20 -28.27
N LEU A 228 10.47 4.17 -26.93
CA LEU A 228 9.70 5.02 -26.01
C LEU A 228 9.96 6.50 -26.30
N ASP A 229 11.22 6.91 -26.34
CA ASP A 229 11.65 8.26 -26.68
C ASP A 229 11.10 8.72 -28.03
N ARG A 230 11.20 7.85 -29.04
CA ARG A 230 10.72 8.16 -30.40
C ARG A 230 9.20 8.34 -30.41
N ILE A 231 8.46 7.50 -29.73
CA ILE A 231 7.00 7.56 -29.64
C ILE A 231 6.60 8.86 -28.92
N ALA A 232 7.21 9.17 -27.78
CA ALA A 232 6.91 10.39 -27.03
C ALA A 232 7.15 11.66 -27.87
N ARG A 233 8.27 11.73 -28.61
CA ARG A 233 8.57 12.85 -29.52
C ARG A 233 7.60 12.91 -30.70
N GLN A 234 7.18 11.77 -31.21
CA GLN A 234 6.20 11.70 -32.30
C GLN A 234 4.84 12.26 -31.85
N GLU A 235 4.32 11.82 -30.69
CA GLU A 235 3.07 12.32 -30.13
C GLU A 235 3.14 13.83 -29.84
N ALA A 236 4.25 14.28 -29.27
CA ALA A 236 4.50 15.70 -29.04
C ALA A 236 4.47 16.52 -30.34
N THR A 237 5.07 15.99 -31.41
CA THR A 237 5.13 16.66 -32.73
C THR A 237 3.73 16.75 -33.37
N VAL A 238 2.97 15.64 -33.34
CA VAL A 238 1.60 15.60 -33.88
C VAL A 238 0.71 16.61 -33.15
N ALA A 239 0.84 16.70 -31.83
CA ALA A 239 0.09 17.63 -30.99
C ALA A 239 0.65 19.07 -30.99
N LYS A 240 1.76 19.33 -31.70
CA LYS A 240 2.42 20.65 -31.76
C LYS A 240 2.86 21.20 -30.40
N LEU A 241 3.34 20.30 -29.51
CA LEU A 241 3.94 20.70 -28.26
C LEU A 241 5.29 21.39 -28.49
N ASP A 242 5.82 22.05 -27.46
CA ASP A 242 7.17 22.62 -27.47
C ASP A 242 8.21 21.50 -27.48
N ALA A 243 8.71 21.15 -28.67
CA ALA A 243 9.64 20.05 -28.87
C ALA A 243 10.92 20.22 -28.04
N ALA A 244 11.43 21.45 -27.88
CA ALA A 244 12.64 21.68 -27.10
C ALA A 244 12.45 21.35 -25.61
N LYS A 245 11.26 21.64 -25.07
CA LYS A 245 10.92 21.27 -23.68
C LYS A 245 10.73 19.77 -23.53
N VAL A 246 10.07 19.11 -24.48
CA VAL A 246 9.92 17.65 -24.48
C VAL A 246 11.30 16.98 -24.53
N ASP A 247 12.16 17.39 -25.47
CA ASP A 247 13.50 16.82 -25.61
C ASP A 247 14.36 17.01 -24.36
N ALA A 248 14.32 18.21 -23.76
CA ALA A 248 15.07 18.50 -22.54
C ALA A 248 14.55 17.65 -21.35
N CYS A 249 13.25 17.44 -21.26
CA CYS A 249 12.64 16.62 -20.21
C CYS A 249 13.00 15.14 -20.37
N ILE A 250 12.83 14.57 -21.55
CA ILE A 250 13.19 13.18 -21.88
C ILE A 250 14.69 12.95 -21.66
N ALA A 251 15.54 13.86 -22.14
CA ALA A 251 17.00 13.74 -21.96
C ALA A 251 17.42 13.79 -20.48
N LYS A 252 16.68 14.49 -19.62
CA LYS A 252 16.99 14.63 -18.20
C LYS A 252 16.65 13.35 -17.43
N GLN A 253 15.61 12.64 -17.80
CA GLN A 253 15.09 11.46 -17.10
C GLN A 253 14.97 11.66 -15.57
N ASP A 254 14.25 12.70 -15.17
CA ASP A 254 14.03 13.01 -13.76
C ASP A 254 12.95 12.09 -13.16
N GLU A 255 13.39 11.06 -12.47
CA GLU A 255 12.53 10.04 -11.85
C GLU A 255 11.83 10.51 -10.55
N SER A 256 12.08 11.73 -10.08
CA SER A 256 11.65 12.18 -8.74
C SER A 256 10.14 12.08 -8.54
N GLN A 257 9.34 12.45 -9.53
CA GLN A 257 7.88 12.37 -9.48
C GLN A 257 7.39 10.92 -9.48
N VAL A 258 7.98 10.07 -10.33
CA VAL A 258 7.63 8.65 -10.42
C VAL A 258 7.96 7.94 -9.09
N ARG A 259 9.15 8.18 -8.55
CA ARG A 259 9.56 7.62 -7.26
C ARG A 259 8.70 8.10 -6.09
N ALA A 260 8.25 9.35 -6.11
CA ALA A 260 7.31 9.86 -5.10
C ALA A 260 5.97 9.13 -5.16
N SER A 261 5.46 8.86 -6.36
CA SER A 261 4.23 8.10 -6.59
C SER A 261 4.37 6.63 -6.15
N ALA A 262 5.46 5.95 -6.51
CA ALA A 262 5.74 4.58 -6.08
C ALA A 262 5.89 4.48 -4.54
N LYS A 263 6.52 5.46 -3.91
CA LYS A 263 6.59 5.52 -2.44
C LYS A 263 5.20 5.69 -1.79
N GLU A 264 4.29 6.41 -2.41
CA GLU A 264 2.91 6.49 -1.94
C GLU A 264 2.19 5.16 -2.10
N ALA A 265 2.43 4.43 -3.21
CA ALA A 265 1.93 3.08 -3.42
C ALA A 265 2.40 2.12 -2.29
N ASP A 266 3.69 2.15 -1.95
CA ASP A 266 4.25 1.38 -0.82
C ASP A 266 3.56 1.73 0.50
N ALA A 267 3.34 3.01 0.78
CA ALA A 267 2.68 3.49 2.00
C ALA A 267 1.21 3.05 2.08
N LEU A 268 0.54 2.85 0.94
CA LEU A 268 -0.80 2.29 0.82
C LEU A 268 -0.81 0.75 0.89
N GLY A 269 0.35 0.10 0.99
CA GLY A 269 0.50 -1.35 1.00
C GLY A 269 0.12 -1.99 -0.35
N ILE A 270 0.43 -1.31 -1.46
CA ILE A 270 0.27 -1.88 -2.80
C ILE A 270 1.43 -2.85 -3.05
N GLU A 271 1.11 -4.10 -3.33
CA GLU A 271 2.10 -5.17 -3.55
C GLU A 271 2.26 -5.52 -5.04
N GLY A 272 1.55 -4.81 -5.91
CA GLY A 272 1.61 -5.03 -7.35
C GLY A 272 0.57 -4.25 -8.12
N THR A 273 0.79 -4.15 -9.43
CA THR A 273 -0.03 -3.37 -10.35
C THR A 273 -0.86 -4.24 -11.29
N PRO A 274 -2.03 -3.76 -11.73
CA PRO A 274 -2.67 -2.50 -11.34
C PRO A 274 -3.29 -2.56 -9.93
N ALA A 275 -3.36 -1.41 -9.24
CA ALA A 275 -4.15 -1.26 -8.03
C ALA A 275 -5.04 -0.02 -8.18
N LEU A 276 -6.36 -0.23 -8.13
CA LEU A 276 -7.32 0.85 -8.31
C LEU A 276 -7.92 1.27 -6.97
N PHE A 277 -8.27 2.55 -6.90
CA PHE A 277 -9.06 3.11 -5.80
C PHE A 277 -10.23 3.90 -6.38
N VAL A 278 -11.44 3.50 -6.01
CA VAL A 278 -12.67 4.21 -6.36
C VAL A 278 -13.15 4.90 -5.08
N ASP A 279 -12.90 6.20 -4.97
CA ASP A 279 -13.18 6.99 -3.75
C ASP A 279 -12.68 6.27 -2.48
N GLY A 280 -11.47 5.72 -2.53
CA GLY A 280 -10.82 5.02 -1.42
C GLY A 280 -11.16 3.53 -1.28
N GLU A 281 -12.11 2.99 -2.02
CA GLU A 281 -12.35 1.54 -2.09
C GLU A 281 -11.34 0.89 -3.04
N ARG A 282 -10.50 0.00 -2.50
CA ARG A 282 -9.39 -0.62 -3.23
C ARG A 282 -9.83 -1.85 -4.02
N ILE A 283 -9.33 -1.95 -5.25
CA ILE A 283 -9.44 -3.12 -6.13
C ILE A 283 -8.02 -3.53 -6.53
N ASN A 284 -7.62 -4.77 -6.24
CA ASN A 284 -6.29 -5.29 -6.59
C ASN A 284 -6.34 -6.09 -7.89
N GLY A 285 -5.36 -5.83 -8.77
CA GLY A 285 -5.21 -6.53 -10.05
C GLY A 285 -6.24 -6.12 -11.10
N ALA A 286 -6.08 -6.67 -12.28
CA ALA A 286 -7.02 -6.45 -13.36
C ALA A 286 -8.32 -7.23 -13.12
N VAL A 287 -9.44 -6.52 -13.09
CA VAL A 287 -10.78 -7.10 -12.94
C VAL A 287 -11.62 -6.85 -14.20
N PRO A 288 -12.62 -7.72 -14.47
CA PRO A 288 -13.60 -7.45 -15.53
C PRO A 288 -14.35 -6.13 -15.28
N GLU A 289 -14.73 -5.45 -16.35
CA GLU A 289 -15.43 -4.15 -16.27
C GLU A 289 -16.70 -4.21 -15.42
N GLN A 290 -17.46 -5.31 -15.46
CA GLN A 290 -18.67 -5.46 -14.67
C GLN A 290 -18.40 -5.43 -13.15
N GLN A 291 -17.27 -5.98 -12.72
CA GLN A 291 -16.88 -5.90 -11.30
C GLN A 291 -16.46 -4.49 -10.91
N LEU A 292 -15.73 -3.80 -11.79
CA LEU A 292 -15.37 -2.39 -11.61
C LEU A 292 -16.64 -1.52 -11.52
N TRP A 293 -17.62 -1.75 -12.41
CA TRP A 293 -18.87 -0.99 -12.43
C TRP A 293 -19.65 -1.12 -11.12
N LEU A 294 -19.65 -2.30 -10.49
CA LEU A 294 -20.30 -2.46 -9.17
C LEU A 294 -19.69 -1.53 -8.10
N VAL A 295 -18.37 -1.30 -8.16
CA VAL A 295 -17.69 -0.42 -7.22
C VAL A 295 -17.98 1.05 -7.55
N ILE A 296 -17.89 1.44 -8.82
CA ILE A 296 -18.19 2.79 -9.28
C ILE A 296 -19.65 3.16 -8.97
N ASP A 297 -20.60 2.23 -9.19
CA ASP A 297 -22.00 2.43 -8.87
C ASP A 297 -22.26 2.68 -7.38
N ARG A 298 -21.52 1.96 -6.50
CA ARG A 298 -21.60 2.22 -5.05
C ARG A 298 -21.09 3.60 -4.71
N ALA A 299 -19.95 4.00 -5.29
CA ALA A 299 -19.35 5.32 -5.07
C ALA A 299 -20.29 6.45 -5.56
N LEU A 300 -20.92 6.30 -6.72
CA LEU A 300 -21.90 7.27 -7.24
C LEU A 300 -23.07 7.43 -6.29
N ARG A 301 -23.68 6.31 -5.83
CA ARG A 301 -24.80 6.36 -4.87
C ARG A 301 -24.39 7.02 -3.56
N ALA A 302 -23.18 6.73 -3.08
CA ALA A 302 -22.63 7.38 -1.87
C ALA A 302 -22.41 8.90 -2.07
N ALA A 303 -22.06 9.32 -3.29
CA ALA A 303 -21.92 10.73 -3.66
C ALA A 303 -23.27 11.42 -3.97
N GLY A 304 -24.40 10.71 -3.83
CA GLY A 304 -25.76 11.21 -4.12
C GLY A 304 -26.07 11.32 -5.61
N GLU A 305 -25.44 10.48 -6.43
CA GLU A 305 -25.69 10.42 -7.88
C GLU A 305 -26.24 9.04 -8.28
N ASP A 306 -27.15 9.03 -9.24
CA ASP A 306 -27.64 7.78 -9.81
C ASP A 306 -26.64 7.22 -10.83
N PRO A 307 -26.28 5.95 -10.74
CA PRO A 307 -25.51 5.28 -11.76
C PRO A 307 -26.24 5.29 -13.12
N PRO A 308 -25.53 5.17 -14.24
CA PRO A 308 -26.16 4.91 -15.54
C PRO A 308 -27.00 3.64 -15.48
N PRO A 309 -28.02 3.49 -16.34
CA PRO A 309 -28.74 2.24 -16.47
C PRO A 309 -27.79 1.08 -16.77
N ALA A 310 -28.06 -0.09 -16.20
CA ALA A 310 -27.25 -1.27 -16.50
C ALA A 310 -27.18 -1.50 -18.01
N ALA A 311 -25.97 -1.79 -18.52
CA ALA A 311 -25.83 -2.17 -19.93
C ALA A 311 -26.70 -3.40 -20.22
N PRO A 312 -27.35 -3.48 -21.38
CA PRO A 312 -28.12 -4.66 -21.74
C PRO A 312 -27.22 -5.90 -21.62
N ALA A 313 -27.72 -6.93 -20.92
CA ALA A 313 -26.97 -8.17 -20.76
C ALA A 313 -26.57 -8.69 -22.15
N GLN A 314 -25.28 -8.82 -22.40
CA GLN A 314 -24.84 -9.51 -23.60
C GLN A 314 -25.41 -10.94 -23.55
N PRO A 315 -26.05 -11.44 -24.63
CA PRO A 315 -26.52 -12.81 -24.64
C PRO A 315 -25.32 -13.71 -24.40
N ALA A 316 -25.45 -14.59 -23.39
CA ALA A 316 -24.42 -15.58 -23.08
C ALA A 316 -24.04 -16.29 -24.37
N GLY A 317 -22.79 -16.07 -24.81
CA GLY A 317 -22.27 -16.70 -26.02
C GLY A 317 -22.49 -18.22 -25.90
N SER A 318 -23.25 -18.79 -26.82
CA SER A 318 -23.46 -20.22 -26.92
C SER A 318 -22.07 -20.87 -27.08
N THR A 319 -21.61 -21.53 -26.03
CA THR A 319 -20.53 -22.49 -26.13
C THR A 319 -21.01 -23.59 -27.07
N GLY A 320 -20.65 -23.46 -28.34
CA GLY A 320 -20.88 -24.51 -29.33
C GLY A 320 -20.11 -25.77 -28.90
N GLN A 321 -20.83 -26.72 -28.33
CA GLN A 321 -20.41 -28.10 -28.27
C GLN A 321 -20.47 -28.67 -29.69
N ASP A 322 -19.36 -28.61 -30.40
CA ASP A 322 -19.16 -29.47 -31.54
C ASP A 322 -18.73 -30.86 -31.06
N THR A 323 -19.71 -31.64 -30.63
CA THR A 323 -19.62 -33.10 -30.61
C THR A 323 -19.88 -33.58 -32.04
N LYS A 324 -18.88 -33.72 -32.83
CA LYS A 324 -18.89 -34.63 -34.00
C LYS A 324 -18.04 -35.86 -33.71
N GLY A 325 -18.71 -36.87 -33.17
CA GLY A 325 -18.25 -38.23 -33.32
C GLY A 325 -18.24 -38.61 -34.80
N GLN A 326 -17.16 -39.17 -35.23
CA GLN A 326 -17.12 -40.06 -36.38
C GLN A 326 -16.33 -41.31 -36.05
N GLY A 327 -17.03 -42.38 -35.83
CA GLY A 327 -16.52 -43.70 -35.99
C GLY A 327 -16.36 -44.04 -37.49
N LYS A 328 -15.25 -44.58 -37.83
CA LYS A 328 -15.08 -45.77 -38.65
C LYS A 328 -13.62 -46.18 -38.59
#